data_a3a285ed7f98df30b448f425d9c05ad7
#
_entry.id   a3a285ed7f98df30b448f425d9c05ad7
#
_cell.length_a   1.000
_cell.length_b   1.000
_cell.length_c   1.000
_cell.angle_alpha   90.00
_cell.angle_beta   90.00
_cell.angle_gamma   90.00
#
_symmetry.space_group_name_H-M   'P 1'
#
loop_
_entity.id
_entity.type
_entity.pdbx_description
1 polymer ?
#
loop_
_entity_poly.entity_id
_entity_poly.type
_entity_poly.pdbx_seq_one_letter_code
_entity_poly.pdbx_strand_id
1 'polypeptide(L)'
;MNIVRHEDIEKDLRKLRRFPAPLESLEAWERLFSLKGLKETPAIDAFPGFGARKVFKGRVVPLKENVGKSGGYRVVFEMLDDDHFIILIFSRHGIYRNEGELIALVKERLS
;
A
#
# COMPACT_ATOMS: atom_id res chain seq x y z
N MET A 1 -16.91 3.29 3.43
CA MET A 1 -15.54 2.83 3.80
C MET A 1 -14.67 4.04 4.11
N ASN A 2 -13.92 3.95 5.21
CA ASN A 2 -13.05 5.03 5.66
C ASN A 2 -11.58 4.61 5.50
N ILE A 3 -10.86 5.28 4.60
CA ILE A 3 -9.44 5.01 4.34
C ILE A 3 -8.66 6.24 4.74
N VAL A 4 -7.72 6.08 5.68
CA VAL A 4 -6.81 7.16 6.05
C VAL A 4 -5.38 6.75 5.72
N ARG A 5 -4.51 7.73 5.55
CA ARG A 5 -3.10 7.50 5.28
C ARG A 5 -2.28 7.78 6.54
N HIS A 6 -1.33 6.89 6.82
CA HIS A 6 -0.34 7.15 7.85
C HIS A 6 0.39 8.46 7.53
N GLU A 7 0.81 9.18 8.55
CA GLU A 7 1.49 10.47 8.38
C GLU A 7 2.76 10.40 7.52
N ASP A 8 3.42 9.23 7.49
CA ASP A 8 4.65 9.05 6.72
C ASP A 8 4.42 8.71 5.23
N ILE A 9 3.17 8.63 4.78
CA ILE A 9 2.88 8.39 3.36
C ILE A 9 3.43 9.52 2.48
N GLU A 10 3.41 10.75 2.95
CA GLU A 10 4.02 11.85 2.20
C GLU A 10 5.52 11.65 2.00
N LYS A 11 6.21 11.10 3.01
CA LYS A 11 7.62 10.75 2.89
C LYS A 11 7.82 9.68 1.81
N ASP A 12 6.94 8.68 1.78
CA ASP A 12 6.98 7.63 0.76
C ASP A 12 6.79 8.22 -0.64
N LEU A 13 5.83 9.11 -0.81
CA LEU A 13 5.58 9.76 -2.10
C LEU A 13 6.79 10.56 -2.58
N ARG A 14 7.48 11.24 -1.67
CA ARG A 14 8.73 11.95 -2.02
C ARG A 14 9.81 11.00 -2.52
N LYS A 15 9.92 9.81 -1.95
CA LYS A 15 10.87 8.80 -2.41
C LYS A 15 10.53 8.25 -3.80
N LEU A 16 9.28 8.40 -4.21
CA LEU A 16 8.78 7.91 -5.49
C LEU A 16 8.70 9.00 -6.57
N ARG A 17 9.17 10.19 -6.27
CA ARG A 17 8.99 11.37 -7.17
C ARG A 17 9.59 11.20 -8.56
N ARG A 18 10.58 10.30 -8.73
CA ARG A 18 11.19 10.03 -10.04
C ARG A 18 10.31 9.16 -10.94
N PHE A 19 9.27 8.55 -10.38
CA PHE A 19 8.33 7.73 -11.14
C PHE A 19 7.13 8.55 -11.56
N PRO A 20 6.48 8.21 -12.68
CA PRO A 20 5.30 8.96 -13.13
C PRO A 20 4.11 8.80 -12.17
N ALA A 21 3.52 9.92 -11.78
CA ALA A 21 2.22 9.99 -11.09
C ALA A 21 2.02 9.02 -9.91
N PRO A 22 2.91 9.00 -8.89
CA PRO A 22 2.71 8.09 -7.75
C PRO A 22 1.47 8.44 -6.92
N LEU A 23 1.21 9.72 -6.64
CA LEU A 23 0.03 10.11 -5.87
C LEU A 23 -1.26 9.75 -6.60
N GLU A 24 -1.33 10.05 -7.88
CA GLU A 24 -2.53 9.75 -8.68
C GLU A 24 -2.78 8.25 -8.75
N SER A 25 -1.72 7.44 -8.82
CA SER A 25 -1.83 5.98 -8.78
C SER A 25 -2.38 5.48 -7.45
N LEU A 26 -1.90 6.04 -6.35
CA LEU A 26 -2.43 5.72 -5.02
C LEU A 26 -3.90 6.11 -4.90
N GLU A 27 -4.25 7.31 -5.33
CA GLU A 27 -5.64 7.79 -5.29
C GLU A 27 -6.58 6.91 -6.11
N ALA A 28 -6.15 6.48 -7.29
CA ALA A 28 -6.93 5.57 -8.12
C ALA A 28 -7.15 4.23 -7.42
N TRP A 29 -6.12 3.70 -6.77
CA TRP A 29 -6.24 2.46 -6.01
C TRP A 29 -7.17 2.62 -4.81
N GLU A 30 -7.08 3.74 -4.10
CA GLU A 30 -7.98 4.03 -2.97
C GLU A 30 -9.44 4.07 -3.42
N ARG A 31 -9.71 4.68 -4.56
CA ARG A 31 -11.07 4.69 -5.13
C ARG A 31 -11.55 3.29 -5.48
N LEU A 32 -10.70 2.51 -6.12
CA LEU A 32 -11.03 1.13 -6.47
C LEU A 32 -11.33 0.31 -5.22
N PHE A 33 -10.48 0.42 -4.21
CA PHE A 33 -10.63 -0.30 -2.97
C PHE A 33 -11.92 0.11 -2.23
N SER A 34 -12.24 1.39 -2.23
CA SER A 34 -13.49 1.90 -1.64
C SER A 34 -14.73 1.32 -2.32
N LEU A 35 -14.66 1.11 -3.63
CA LEU A 35 -15.79 0.56 -4.39
C LEU A 35 -15.90 -0.96 -4.26
N LYS A 36 -14.78 -1.66 -4.31
CA LYS A 36 -14.77 -3.12 -4.40
C LYS A 36 -14.59 -3.83 -3.07
N GLY A 37 -13.94 -3.18 -2.12
CA GLY A 37 -13.66 -3.78 -0.82
C GLY A 37 -12.50 -4.76 -0.85
N LEU A 38 -12.22 -5.33 0.31
CA LEU A 38 -11.06 -6.19 0.52
C LEU A 38 -11.12 -7.45 -0.36
N LYS A 39 -12.29 -8.07 -0.47
CA LYS A 39 -12.42 -9.36 -1.16
C LYS A 39 -12.37 -9.25 -2.68
N GLU A 40 -12.83 -8.14 -3.23
CA GLU A 40 -12.96 -8.00 -4.67
C GLU A 40 -11.92 -7.11 -5.33
N THR A 41 -11.11 -6.39 -4.55
CA THR A 41 -9.98 -5.67 -5.09
C THR A 41 -8.88 -6.66 -5.45
N PRO A 42 -8.39 -6.67 -6.71
CA PRO A 42 -7.40 -7.67 -7.13
C PRO A 42 -6.03 -7.45 -6.50
N ALA A 43 -5.24 -8.51 -6.45
CA ALA A 43 -3.84 -8.50 -6.05
C ALA A 43 -3.60 -8.01 -4.61
N ILE A 44 -4.47 -8.40 -3.69
CA ILE A 44 -4.29 -8.18 -2.26
C ILE A 44 -4.02 -9.52 -1.59
N ASP A 45 -2.96 -9.57 -0.78
CA ASP A 45 -2.59 -10.75 -0.01
C ASP A 45 -2.46 -10.38 1.47
N ALA A 46 -2.78 -11.33 2.34
CA ALA A 46 -2.51 -11.17 3.76
C ALA A 46 -1.01 -11.03 4.00
N PHE A 47 -0.65 -10.18 4.94
CA PHE A 47 0.74 -9.95 5.31
C PHE A 47 0.89 -10.32 6.79
N PRO A 48 1.16 -11.61 7.09
CA PRO A 48 1.22 -12.09 8.47
C PRO A 48 2.48 -11.68 9.19
N GLY A 49 2.51 -11.88 10.51
CA GLY A 49 3.68 -11.62 11.33
C GLY A 49 3.54 -10.42 12.24
N PHE A 50 2.33 -9.86 12.36
CA PHE A 50 2.10 -8.67 13.18
C PHE A 50 1.11 -8.94 14.32
N GLY A 51 1.16 -10.15 14.86
CA GLY A 51 0.30 -10.55 15.97
C GLY A 51 -1.17 -10.62 15.56
N ALA A 52 -2.04 -10.03 16.37
CA ALA A 52 -3.48 -9.99 16.08
C ALA A 52 -3.85 -8.90 15.06
N ARG A 53 -2.90 -8.07 14.64
CA ARG A 53 -3.14 -6.99 13.69
C ARG A 53 -3.37 -7.55 12.29
N LYS A 54 -4.36 -7.02 11.59
CA LYS A 54 -4.74 -7.47 10.24
C LYS A 54 -4.09 -6.57 9.20
N VAL A 55 -2.94 -7.00 8.70
CA VAL A 55 -2.15 -6.27 7.73
C VAL A 55 -2.18 -6.98 6.39
N PHE A 56 -2.25 -6.21 5.31
CA PHE A 56 -2.34 -6.71 3.94
C PHE A 56 -1.36 -5.98 3.04
N LYS A 57 -0.93 -6.66 1.97
CA LYS A 57 -0.16 -6.08 0.88
C LYS A 57 -1.00 -6.05 -0.37
N GLY A 58 -0.94 -4.94 -1.10
CA GLY A 58 -1.60 -4.83 -2.40
C GLY A 58 -0.63 -4.38 -3.47
N ARG A 59 -0.90 -4.78 -4.70
CA ARG A 59 -0.18 -4.30 -5.88
C ARG A 59 -1.00 -3.22 -6.55
N VAL A 60 -0.36 -2.10 -6.86
CA VAL A 60 -1.01 -0.94 -7.45
C VAL A 60 -0.44 -0.71 -8.84
N VAL A 61 -1.31 -0.75 -9.84
CA VAL A 61 -0.90 -0.52 -11.23
C VAL A 61 -0.61 0.97 -11.42
N PRO A 62 0.58 1.33 -11.93
CA PRO A 62 0.88 2.73 -12.21
C PRO A 62 0.02 3.26 -13.35
N LEU A 63 -0.51 4.47 -13.19
CA LEU A 63 -1.42 5.04 -14.18
C LEU A 63 -0.75 5.46 -15.48
N LYS A 64 0.51 5.91 -15.41
CA LYS A 64 1.20 6.53 -16.55
C LYS A 64 2.41 5.73 -17.02
N GLU A 65 2.42 4.44 -16.74
CA GLU A 65 3.48 3.54 -17.18
C GLU A 65 2.87 2.29 -17.77
N ASN A 66 3.50 1.77 -18.79
CA ASN A 66 3.07 0.52 -19.40
C ASN A 66 3.82 -0.66 -18.78
N VAL A 67 3.60 -0.86 -17.50
CA VAL A 67 4.18 -1.99 -16.76
C VAL A 67 3.07 -2.79 -16.10
N GLY A 68 3.30 -4.07 -15.94
CA GLY A 68 2.35 -4.94 -15.24
C GLY A 68 2.38 -4.76 -13.74
N LYS A 69 1.59 -5.57 -13.04
CA LYS A 69 1.48 -5.53 -11.58
C LYS A 69 2.83 -5.74 -10.89
N SER A 70 3.69 -6.60 -11.45
CA SER A 70 4.99 -6.91 -10.86
C SER A 70 5.95 -5.72 -10.90
N GLY A 71 5.80 -4.82 -11.85
CA GLY A 71 6.63 -3.62 -11.97
C GLY A 71 6.02 -2.38 -11.35
N GLY A 72 4.86 -2.49 -10.71
CA GLY A 72 4.13 -1.36 -10.18
C GLY A 72 4.45 -1.04 -8.72
N TYR A 73 3.54 -0.26 -8.14
CA TYR A 73 3.67 0.13 -6.73
C TYR A 73 3.17 -0.96 -5.80
N ARG A 74 3.57 -0.85 -4.55
CA ARG A 74 3.12 -1.72 -3.45
C ARG A 74 2.47 -0.84 -2.39
N VAL A 75 1.31 -1.28 -1.90
CA VAL A 75 0.65 -0.65 -0.76
C VAL A 75 0.59 -1.67 0.38
N VAL A 76 0.84 -1.20 1.60
CA VAL A 76 0.64 -2.00 2.80
C VAL A 76 -0.37 -1.26 3.65
N PHE A 77 -1.40 -1.96 4.11
CA PHE A 77 -2.45 -1.33 4.90
C PHE A 77 -2.93 -2.25 6.01
N GLU A 78 -3.50 -1.65 7.03
CA GLU A 78 -4.10 -2.36 8.15
C GLU A 78 -5.61 -2.18 8.12
N MET A 79 -6.34 -3.27 8.36
CA MET A 79 -7.78 -3.22 8.58
C MET A 79 -8.04 -3.08 10.07
N LEU A 80 -8.63 -1.96 10.48
CA LEU A 80 -8.98 -1.72 11.89
C LEU A 80 -10.31 -2.38 12.24
N ASP A 81 -11.26 -2.28 11.34
CA ASP A 81 -12.54 -2.99 11.38
C ASP A 81 -13.08 -3.09 9.94
N ASP A 82 -14.31 -3.55 9.77
CA ASP A 82 -14.88 -3.77 8.44
C ASP A 82 -15.00 -2.50 7.60
N ASP A 83 -14.92 -1.33 8.21
CA ASP A 83 -15.15 -0.06 7.54
C ASP A 83 -14.00 0.93 7.67
N HIS A 84 -12.94 0.61 8.42
CA HIS A 84 -11.83 1.52 8.69
C HIS A 84 -10.49 0.87 8.33
N PHE A 85 -9.73 1.55 7.51
CA PHE A 85 -8.43 1.10 7.02
C PHE A 85 -7.39 2.21 7.12
N ILE A 86 -6.15 1.84 7.42
CA ILE A 86 -5.02 2.76 7.42
C ILE A 86 -4.00 2.29 6.41
N ILE A 87 -3.63 3.16 5.46
CA ILE A 87 -2.53 2.89 4.55
C ILE A 87 -1.24 3.21 5.29
N LEU A 88 -0.41 2.18 5.49
CA LEU A 88 0.81 2.26 6.26
C LEU A 88 2.04 2.58 5.42
N ILE A 89 2.12 2.02 4.23
CA ILE A 89 3.27 2.16 3.33
C ILE A 89 2.78 2.26 1.90
N PHE A 90 3.39 3.15 1.13
CA PHE A 90 3.26 3.17 -0.31
C PHE A 90 4.65 3.19 -0.92
N SER A 91 5.02 2.14 -1.64
CA SER A 91 6.38 1.98 -2.12
C SER A 91 6.39 1.33 -3.50
N ARG A 92 7.58 0.94 -3.94
CA ARG A 92 7.77 0.30 -5.21
C ARG A 92 8.88 -0.73 -5.07
N HIS A 93 8.77 -1.83 -5.80
CA HIS A 93 9.83 -2.85 -5.82
C HIS A 93 11.16 -2.19 -6.19
N GLY A 94 12.19 -2.45 -5.40
CA GLY A 94 13.51 -1.85 -5.58
C GLY A 94 13.79 -0.64 -4.69
N ILE A 95 12.76 -0.05 -4.07
CA ILE A 95 12.95 1.04 -3.10
C ILE A 95 13.38 0.46 -1.75
N TYR A 96 12.81 -0.68 -1.37
CA TYR A 96 13.26 -1.44 -0.20
C TYR A 96 14.07 -2.65 -0.69
N ARG A 97 15.07 -3.05 0.11
CA ARG A 97 16.02 -4.10 -0.32
C ARG A 97 15.43 -5.50 -0.30
N ASN A 98 14.59 -5.78 0.67
CA ASN A 98 14.01 -7.12 0.86
C ASN A 98 12.78 -7.05 1.74
N GLU A 99 12.12 -8.19 1.89
CA GLU A 99 10.91 -8.33 2.70
C GLU A 99 11.16 -7.97 4.17
N GLY A 100 12.35 -8.31 4.71
CA GLY A 100 12.69 -7.99 6.09
C GLY A 100 12.72 -6.49 6.37
N GLU A 101 13.24 -5.70 5.43
CA GLU A 101 13.22 -4.25 5.53
C GLU A 101 11.79 -3.72 5.52
N LEU A 102 10.94 -4.28 4.67
CA LEU A 102 9.53 -3.90 4.61
C LEU A 102 8.81 -4.24 5.92
N ILE A 103 9.03 -5.43 6.47
CA ILE A 103 8.46 -5.85 7.75
C ILE A 103 8.88 -4.90 8.87
N ALA A 104 10.15 -4.53 8.92
CA ALA A 104 10.65 -3.61 9.94
C ALA A 104 9.95 -2.25 9.85
N LEU A 105 9.74 -1.76 8.64
CA LEU A 105 9.05 -0.49 8.43
C LEU A 105 7.59 -0.56 8.83
N VAL A 106 6.91 -1.68 8.54
CA VAL A 106 5.53 -1.88 8.99
C VAL A 106 5.44 -1.84 10.51
N LYS A 107 6.33 -2.56 11.20
CA LYS A 107 6.35 -2.58 12.67
C LYS A 107 6.55 -1.19 13.25
N GLU A 108 7.43 -0.41 12.65
CA GLU A 108 7.67 0.97 13.06
C GLU A 108 6.40 1.83 12.92
N ARG A 109 5.69 1.68 11.81
CA ARG A 109 4.50 2.48 11.54
C ARG A 109 3.24 2.00 12.27
N LEU A 110 3.23 0.77 12.74
CA LEU A 110 2.14 0.24 13.58
C LEU A 110 2.21 0.73 15.02
N SER A 111 3.37 1.17 15.48
CA SER A 111 3.55 1.59 16.87
C SER A 111 3.11 3.03 17.15
#